data_1440fedb6b62e73eafbc9e94bcea9ae1
#
_entry.id   1440fedb6b62e73eafbc9e94bcea9ae1
#
_cell.length_a   1.000
_cell.length_b   1.000
_cell.length_c   1.000
_cell.angle_alpha   90.00
_cell.angle_beta   90.00
_cell.angle_gamma   90.00
#
_symmetry.space_group_name_H-M   'P 1'
#
loop_
_entity.id
_entity.type
_entity.pdbx_description
1 polymer ?
#
loop_
_entity_poly.entity_id
_entity_poly.type
_entity_poly.pdbx_seq_one_letter_code
_entity_poly.pdbx_strand_id
1 'polypeptide(L)'
;MLKHRRDNIGAIKYTKEHRKAFRKIEKEILGHNTWRSIVHDLDKVILYNIWPHKKVKNFHRTTARHHSENNIKKTRNDYIEMIIDWECARYTKPDKPLNAYDTLYKWYPELEKEILPILEEFNIAHHTVKE
;
A
#
# COMPACT_ATOMS: atom_id res chain seq x y z
N MET A 1 -1.81 19.36 22.36
CA MET A 1 -2.95 18.63 21.80
C MET A 1 -2.82 18.52 20.29
N LEU A 2 -3.18 17.36 19.75
CA LEU A 2 -3.03 17.10 18.33
C LEU A 2 -4.24 17.66 17.59
N LYS A 3 -3.98 18.60 16.70
CA LYS A 3 -5.00 19.49 16.14
C LYS A 3 -6.10 18.78 15.31
N HIS A 4 -5.74 17.78 14.52
CA HIS A 4 -6.69 17.13 13.61
C HIS A 4 -7.01 15.68 13.95
N ARG A 5 -6.57 15.23 15.11
CA ARG A 5 -6.77 13.82 15.48
C ARG A 5 -8.25 13.41 15.49
N ARG A 6 -9.11 14.24 16.07
CA ARG A 6 -10.54 13.93 16.16
C ARG A 6 -11.17 13.81 14.77
N ASP A 7 -10.82 14.74 13.88
CA ASP A 7 -11.39 14.76 12.54
C ASP A 7 -10.93 13.59 11.71
N ASN A 8 -9.76 13.04 12.01
CA ASN A 8 -9.13 11.98 11.22
C ASN A 8 -9.18 10.61 11.91
N ILE A 9 -10.03 10.43 12.94
CA ILE A 9 -10.09 9.16 13.68
C ILE A 9 -10.30 7.97 12.75
N GLY A 10 -11.22 8.08 11.78
CA GLY A 10 -11.47 6.99 10.83
C GLY A 10 -10.26 6.67 9.98
N ALA A 11 -9.57 7.72 9.49
CA ALA A 11 -8.37 7.54 8.68
C ALA A 11 -7.23 6.94 9.50
N ILE A 12 -7.08 7.35 10.75
CA ILE A 12 -6.05 6.81 11.64
C ILE A 12 -6.31 5.31 11.89
N LYS A 13 -7.55 4.95 12.19
CA LYS A 13 -7.92 3.57 12.43
C LYS A 13 -7.67 2.71 11.18
N TYR A 14 -8.11 3.20 10.03
CA TYR A 14 -7.91 2.51 8.75
C TYR A 14 -6.42 2.31 8.48
N THR A 15 -5.60 3.35 8.68
CA THR A 15 -4.17 3.28 8.43
C THR A 15 -3.50 2.23 9.32
N LYS A 16 -3.89 2.16 10.59
CA LYS A 16 -3.34 1.15 11.50
C LYS A 16 -3.70 -0.26 11.06
N GLU A 17 -4.95 -0.47 10.65
CA GLU A 17 -5.39 -1.78 10.15
C GLU A 17 -4.67 -2.14 8.85
N HIS A 18 -4.48 -1.17 7.96
CA HIS A 18 -3.76 -1.37 6.72
C HIS A 18 -2.30 -1.75 6.97
N ARG A 19 -1.64 -1.09 7.92
CA ARG A 19 -0.26 -1.41 8.27
C ARG A 19 -0.14 -2.82 8.85
N LYS A 20 -1.12 -3.24 9.64
CA LYS A 20 -1.16 -4.60 10.18
C LYS A 20 -1.32 -5.62 9.05
N ALA A 21 -2.21 -5.35 8.10
CA ALA A 21 -2.39 -6.22 6.95
C ALA A 21 -1.13 -6.26 6.09
N PHE A 22 -0.46 -5.13 5.91
CA PHE A 22 0.79 -5.07 5.16
C PHE A 22 1.84 -6.00 5.76
N ARG A 23 2.03 -5.96 7.08
CA ARG A 23 3.00 -6.82 7.73
C ARG A 23 2.68 -8.30 7.54
N LYS A 24 1.40 -8.65 7.62
CA LYS A 24 0.96 -10.03 7.43
C LYS A 24 1.25 -10.50 6.01
N ILE A 25 0.89 -9.71 5.02
CA ILE A 25 1.07 -10.06 3.62
C ILE A 25 2.54 -10.08 3.23
N GLU A 26 3.32 -9.12 3.73
CA GLU A 26 4.76 -9.13 3.48
C GLU A 26 5.39 -10.43 3.95
N LYS A 27 5.03 -10.89 5.15
CA LYS A 27 5.55 -12.13 5.68
C LYS A 27 5.12 -13.33 4.83
N GLU A 28 3.89 -13.32 4.33
CA GLU A 28 3.40 -14.40 3.47
C GLU A 28 4.16 -14.44 2.14
N ILE A 29 4.44 -13.29 1.56
CA ILE A 29 5.09 -13.21 0.25
C ILE A 29 6.59 -13.41 0.34
N LEU A 30 7.25 -12.73 1.28
CA LEU A 30 8.72 -12.76 1.40
C LEU A 30 9.24 -13.82 2.38
N GLY A 31 8.37 -14.38 3.21
CA GLY A 31 8.76 -15.33 4.23
C GLY A 31 9.27 -14.67 5.52
N HIS A 32 9.40 -13.35 5.54
CA HIS A 32 9.86 -12.61 6.71
C HIS A 32 9.43 -11.15 6.61
N ASN A 33 9.50 -10.42 7.71
CA ASN A 33 9.21 -8.98 7.72
C ASN A 33 10.50 -8.18 7.55
N THR A 34 10.39 -7.05 6.84
CA THR A 34 11.49 -6.12 6.60
C THR A 34 11.22 -4.79 7.30
N TRP A 35 12.21 -3.88 7.27
CA TRP A 35 12.02 -2.55 7.82
C TRP A 35 10.89 -1.79 7.10
N ARG A 36 10.59 -2.16 5.85
CA ARG A 36 9.54 -1.50 5.08
C ARG A 36 8.17 -1.67 5.73
N SER A 37 7.91 -2.83 6.37
CA SER A 37 6.64 -3.03 7.06
C SER A 37 6.51 -2.16 8.31
N ILE A 38 7.65 -1.74 8.88
CA ILE A 38 7.65 -0.84 10.03
C ILE A 38 7.34 0.58 9.61
N VAL A 39 7.93 1.04 8.48
CA VAL A 39 7.79 2.44 8.05
C VAL A 39 6.66 2.67 7.05
N HIS A 40 6.05 1.60 6.51
CA HIS A 40 4.97 1.74 5.53
C HIS A 40 3.84 2.58 6.12
N ASP A 41 3.49 3.66 5.43
CA ASP A 41 2.44 4.59 5.84
C ASP A 41 2.62 5.18 7.25
N LEU A 42 3.84 5.11 7.79
CA LEU A 42 4.11 5.67 9.12
C LEU A 42 3.85 7.17 9.15
N ASP A 43 4.17 7.86 8.06
CA ASP A 43 3.89 9.28 7.95
C ASP A 43 2.41 9.58 8.15
N LYS A 44 1.52 8.75 7.60
CA LYS A 44 0.08 8.91 7.78
C LYS A 44 -0.32 8.78 9.25
N VAL A 45 0.24 7.79 9.95
CA VAL A 45 -0.08 7.57 11.37
C VAL A 45 0.23 8.84 12.18
N ILE A 46 1.36 9.48 11.88
CA ILE A 46 1.79 10.67 12.59
C ILE A 46 1.02 11.91 12.13
N LEU A 47 0.95 12.12 10.82
CA LEU A 47 0.44 13.37 10.26
C LEU A 47 -1.08 13.52 10.36
N TYR A 48 -1.83 12.42 10.39
CA TYR A 48 -3.28 12.53 10.59
C TYR A 48 -3.64 13.12 11.95
N ASN A 49 -2.70 13.18 12.87
CA ASN A 49 -2.94 13.83 14.17
C ASN A 49 -2.82 15.34 14.09
N ILE A 50 -2.05 15.88 13.12
CA ILE A 50 -1.70 17.29 13.10
C ILE A 50 -2.10 18.03 11.81
N TRP A 51 -2.39 17.32 10.72
CA TRP A 51 -2.75 17.92 9.43
C TRP A 51 -4.14 17.50 8.97
N PRO A 52 -4.82 18.33 8.14
CA PRO A 52 -6.06 17.92 7.50
C PRO A 52 -5.86 16.66 6.65
N HIS A 53 -6.89 15.85 6.55
CA HIS A 53 -6.86 14.57 5.83
C HIS A 53 -6.30 14.70 4.40
N LYS A 54 -6.81 15.69 3.65
CA LYS A 54 -6.40 15.87 2.26
C LYS A 54 -4.91 16.21 2.13
N LYS A 55 -4.39 17.01 3.06
CA LYS A 55 -2.97 17.39 3.05
C LYS A 55 -2.08 16.18 3.31
N VAL A 56 -2.47 15.31 4.23
CA VAL A 56 -1.72 14.09 4.52
C VAL A 56 -1.66 13.20 3.29
N LYS A 57 -2.80 12.98 2.63
CA LYS A 57 -2.84 12.12 1.46
C LYS A 57 -1.99 12.66 0.32
N ASN A 58 -2.03 13.98 0.09
CA ASN A 58 -1.22 14.59 -0.95
C ASN A 58 0.27 14.46 -0.65
N PHE A 59 0.67 14.74 0.59
CA PHE A 59 2.06 14.62 1.01
C PHE A 59 2.55 13.19 0.83
N HIS A 60 1.78 12.21 1.30
CA HIS A 60 2.16 10.81 1.21
C HIS A 60 2.33 10.37 -0.25
N ARG A 61 1.34 10.71 -1.10
CA ARG A 61 1.36 10.29 -2.50
C ARG A 61 2.57 10.84 -3.25
N THR A 62 3.03 12.04 -2.88
CA THR A 62 4.14 12.67 -3.58
C THR A 62 5.51 12.31 -3.01
N THR A 63 5.58 11.72 -1.81
CA THR A 63 6.86 11.43 -1.16
C THR A 63 7.12 9.94 -0.94
N ALA A 64 6.07 9.11 -0.83
CA ALA A 64 6.27 7.70 -0.55
C ALA A 64 6.77 6.94 -1.78
N ARG A 65 7.76 6.09 -1.56
CA ARG A 65 8.39 5.37 -2.68
C ARG A 65 7.50 4.27 -3.27
N HIS A 66 6.47 3.84 -2.55
CA HIS A 66 5.56 2.81 -3.07
C HIS A 66 4.41 3.36 -3.91
N HIS A 67 4.37 4.68 -4.15
CA HIS A 67 3.38 5.27 -5.03
C HIS A 67 3.98 5.60 -6.39
N SER A 68 3.29 5.21 -7.46
CA SER A 68 3.75 5.45 -8.83
C SER A 68 3.48 6.87 -9.31
N GLU A 69 2.64 7.61 -8.60
CA GLU A 69 2.21 8.94 -9.02
C GLU A 69 3.29 10.01 -8.89
N ASN A 70 4.36 9.73 -8.15
CA ASN A 70 5.45 10.69 -8.00
C ASN A 70 6.60 10.37 -8.95
N ASN A 71 7.57 11.29 -9.04
CA ASN A 71 8.71 11.16 -9.93
C ASN A 71 9.93 10.50 -9.29
N ILE A 72 9.75 9.86 -8.14
CA ILE A 72 10.85 9.18 -7.45
C ILE A 72 11.19 7.91 -8.22
N LYS A 73 12.48 7.77 -8.56
CA LYS A 73 12.95 6.56 -9.24
C LYS A 73 12.79 5.36 -8.31
N LYS A 74 12.15 4.31 -8.81
CA LYS A 74 11.79 3.17 -7.99
C LYS A 74 12.79 2.03 -8.16
N THR A 75 13.13 1.39 -7.04
CA THR A 75 13.93 0.18 -7.04
C THR A 75 13.01 -1.05 -7.06
N ARG A 76 13.62 -2.23 -7.26
CA ARG A 76 12.86 -3.48 -7.18
C ARG A 76 12.10 -3.60 -5.85
N ASN A 77 12.74 -3.23 -4.74
CA ASN A 77 12.09 -3.31 -3.44
C ASN A 77 10.92 -2.31 -3.30
N ASP A 78 10.99 -1.18 -3.98
CA ASP A 78 9.87 -0.25 -4.02
C ASP A 78 8.67 -0.86 -4.74
N TYR A 79 8.91 -1.59 -5.83
CA TYR A 79 7.85 -2.29 -6.54
C TYR A 79 7.26 -3.44 -5.71
N ILE A 80 8.11 -4.14 -4.96
CA ILE A 80 7.63 -5.19 -4.06
C ILE A 80 6.72 -4.59 -2.99
N GLU A 81 7.12 -3.45 -2.40
CA GLU A 81 6.29 -2.76 -1.43
C GLU A 81 4.95 -2.35 -2.04
N MET A 82 4.97 -1.85 -3.26
CA MET A 82 3.77 -1.46 -3.99
C MET A 82 2.83 -2.66 -4.18
N ILE A 83 3.39 -3.81 -4.55
CA ILE A 83 2.61 -5.04 -4.75
C ILE A 83 1.97 -5.49 -3.44
N ILE A 84 2.73 -5.47 -2.35
CA ILE A 84 2.21 -5.84 -1.03
C ILE A 84 1.07 -4.90 -0.64
N ASP A 85 1.26 -3.60 -0.89
CA ASP A 85 0.24 -2.60 -0.61
C ASP A 85 -1.06 -2.90 -1.39
N TRP A 86 -0.94 -3.24 -2.67
CA TRP A 86 -2.10 -3.58 -3.49
C TRP A 86 -2.79 -4.86 -2.99
N GLU A 87 -2.03 -5.86 -2.57
CA GLU A 87 -2.60 -7.09 -2.03
C GLU A 87 -3.39 -6.85 -0.74
N CYS A 88 -3.06 -5.80 0.00
CA CYS A 88 -3.77 -5.47 1.23
C CYS A 88 -5.24 -5.12 0.99
N ALA A 89 -5.61 -4.71 -0.23
CA ALA A 89 -6.97 -4.28 -0.52
C ALA A 89 -8.00 -5.36 -0.19
N ARG A 90 -7.64 -6.65 -0.35
CA ARG A 90 -8.57 -7.73 -0.06
C ARG A 90 -8.95 -7.83 1.42
N TYR A 91 -8.12 -7.26 2.31
CA TYR A 91 -8.36 -7.29 3.75
C TYR A 91 -8.91 -5.98 4.28
N THR A 92 -8.62 -4.85 3.61
CA THR A 92 -8.97 -3.53 4.11
C THR A 92 -10.04 -2.82 3.29
N LYS A 93 -10.40 -3.37 2.13
CA LYS A 93 -11.43 -2.81 1.25
C LYS A 93 -12.39 -3.92 0.82
N PRO A 94 -13.23 -4.43 1.75
CA PRO A 94 -14.06 -5.60 1.45
C PRO A 94 -15.04 -5.40 0.30
N ASP A 95 -15.46 -4.16 0.06
CA ASP A 95 -16.41 -3.88 -1.01
C ASP A 95 -15.78 -3.96 -2.40
N LYS A 96 -14.45 -3.91 -2.47
CA LYS A 96 -13.73 -3.93 -3.74
C LYS A 96 -12.45 -4.73 -3.59
N PRO A 97 -12.58 -6.05 -3.37
CA PRO A 97 -11.39 -6.89 -3.15
C PRO A 97 -10.58 -7.01 -4.42
N LEU A 98 -9.48 -6.25 -4.49
CA LEU A 98 -8.55 -6.32 -5.60
C LEU A 98 -7.25 -6.95 -5.10
N ASN A 99 -6.60 -7.70 -5.98
CA ASN A 99 -5.25 -8.16 -5.73
C ASN A 99 -4.28 -7.33 -6.57
N ALA A 100 -2.98 -7.60 -6.43
CA ALA A 100 -1.98 -6.82 -7.15
C ALA A 100 -2.12 -6.96 -8.66
N TYR A 101 -2.45 -8.16 -9.15
CA TYR A 101 -2.60 -8.40 -10.57
C TYR A 101 -3.73 -7.55 -11.16
N ASP A 102 -4.89 -7.56 -10.52
CA ASP A 102 -6.04 -6.77 -10.97
C ASP A 102 -5.76 -5.29 -10.88
N THR A 103 -5.08 -4.87 -9.82
CA THR A 103 -4.71 -3.46 -9.63
C THR A 103 -3.78 -2.99 -10.73
N LEU A 104 -2.79 -3.81 -11.09
CA LEU A 104 -1.84 -3.48 -12.16
C LEU A 104 -2.58 -3.15 -13.45
N TYR A 105 -3.45 -4.04 -13.90
CA TYR A 105 -4.08 -3.87 -15.20
C TYR A 105 -5.23 -2.87 -15.20
N LYS A 106 -5.87 -2.65 -14.06
CA LYS A 106 -6.96 -1.68 -13.96
C LYS A 106 -6.45 -0.25 -13.86
N TRP A 107 -5.38 -0.03 -13.07
CA TRP A 107 -4.95 1.32 -12.72
C TRP A 107 -3.56 1.70 -13.25
N TYR A 108 -2.65 0.72 -13.43
CA TYR A 108 -1.25 0.99 -13.73
C TYR A 108 -0.68 0.08 -14.82
N PRO A 109 -1.38 -0.09 -15.96
CA PRO A 109 -0.92 -1.03 -17.00
C PRO A 109 0.45 -0.67 -17.55
N GLU A 110 0.86 0.59 -17.43
CA GLU A 110 2.18 1.03 -17.90
C GLU A 110 3.32 0.43 -17.07
N LEU A 111 3.01 -0.14 -15.89
CA LEU A 111 4.03 -0.75 -15.04
C LEU A 111 4.17 -2.25 -15.26
N GLU A 112 3.55 -2.80 -16.29
CA GLU A 112 3.56 -4.25 -16.51
C GLU A 112 4.99 -4.82 -16.57
N LYS A 113 5.90 -4.15 -17.25
CA LYS A 113 7.29 -4.61 -17.41
C LYS A 113 7.98 -4.80 -16.07
N GLU A 114 7.74 -3.88 -15.13
CA GLU A 114 8.39 -3.91 -13.82
C GLU A 114 7.69 -4.84 -12.86
N ILE A 115 6.36 -4.87 -12.89
CA ILE A 115 5.55 -5.53 -11.87
C ILE A 115 5.27 -7.00 -12.20
N LEU A 116 4.91 -7.31 -13.45
CA LEU A 116 4.49 -8.67 -13.80
C LEU A 116 5.55 -9.73 -13.47
N PRO A 117 6.85 -9.52 -13.78
CA PRO A 117 7.85 -10.51 -13.43
C PRO A 117 7.93 -10.78 -11.93
N ILE A 118 7.70 -9.77 -11.10
CA ILE A 118 7.72 -9.93 -9.64
C ILE A 118 6.50 -10.72 -9.18
N LEU A 119 5.33 -10.45 -9.75
CA LEU A 119 4.12 -11.22 -9.43
C LEU A 119 4.34 -12.69 -9.74
N GLU A 120 4.98 -12.99 -10.86
CA GLU A 120 5.24 -14.36 -11.26
C GLU A 120 6.30 -15.01 -10.37
N GLU A 121 7.35 -14.27 -10.02
CA GLU A 121 8.40 -14.77 -9.14
C GLU A 121 7.86 -15.21 -7.78
N PHE A 122 6.95 -14.42 -7.21
CA PHE A 122 6.36 -14.73 -5.90
C PHE A 122 5.06 -15.51 -5.98
N ASN A 123 4.68 -15.93 -7.19
CA ASN A 123 3.49 -16.75 -7.40
C ASN A 123 2.22 -16.12 -6.84
N ILE A 124 2.06 -14.82 -7.05
CA ILE A 124 0.91 -14.07 -6.57
C ILE A 124 -0.28 -14.31 -7.51
N ALA A 125 -1.47 -14.46 -6.94
CA ALA A 125 -2.67 -14.76 -7.70
C ALA A 125 -2.90 -13.76 -8.84
N HIS A 126 -3.25 -14.26 -10.02
CA HIS A 126 -3.39 -13.46 -11.21
C HIS A 126 -4.61 -12.54 -11.20
N HIS A 127 -5.67 -12.90 -10.49
CA HIS A 127 -6.84 -12.05 -10.41
C HIS A 127 -7.67 -12.44 -9.20
N THR A 128 -8.61 -11.57 -8.84
CA THR A 128 -9.51 -11.86 -7.75
C THR A 128 -10.40 -13.03 -8.12
N VAL A 129 -10.37 -14.06 -7.30
CA VAL A 129 -11.15 -15.27 -7.55
C VAL A 129 -12.61 -15.02 -7.28
N LYS A 130 -13.44 -15.44 -8.19
CA LYS A 130 -14.89 -15.41 -8.03
C LYS A 130 -15.40 -16.83 -8.20
N GLU A 131 -15.79 -17.36 -7.10
CA GLU A 131 -16.33 -18.73 -7.09
C GLU A 131 -17.80 -18.73 -6.86
#